data_3118c7ca09d2ffa031d0ee7a3b8fdf1b
#
_entry.id   3118c7ca09d2ffa031d0ee7a3b8fdf1b
#
_cell.length_a   1.000
_cell.length_b   1.000
_cell.length_c   1.000
_cell.angle_alpha   90.00
_cell.angle_beta   90.00
_cell.angle_gamma   90.00
#
_symmetry.space_group_name_H-M   'P 1'
#
loop_
_entity.id
_entity.type
_entity.pdbx_description
1 polymer ?
#
loop_
_entity_poly.entity_id
_entity_poly.type
_entity_poly.pdbx_seq_one_letter_code
_entity_poly.pdbx_strand_id
1 'polypeptide(L)'
;MFHIVLVAPEIPHNAGAAGRLALATGARLHLVKPLGFSLEDKHVRRTGLDYWQDVDLRVWENFEDLKEEADPAAKFWFLSTKATRAHWDVPFKDGDYLVFGCETKGLPEAMVYGAGEQAIRIPMAPGGTRSLNLSTAIAITLYEAVRQDRTW
;
A
#
# COMPACT_ATOMS: atom_id res chain seq x y z
N MET A 1 -5.75 -12.30 -5.48
CA MET A 1 -4.88 -11.15 -5.79
C MET A 1 -5.09 -10.07 -4.75
N PHE A 2 -4.00 -9.61 -4.12
CA PHE A 2 -4.06 -8.45 -3.22
C PHE A 2 -3.94 -7.15 -4.00
N HIS A 3 -4.37 -6.06 -3.38
CA HIS A 3 -4.30 -4.72 -3.94
C HIS A 3 -3.41 -3.86 -3.05
N ILE A 4 -2.42 -3.19 -3.64
CA ILE A 4 -1.57 -2.21 -2.97
C ILE A 4 -2.11 -0.84 -3.34
N VAL A 5 -2.43 -0.01 -2.36
CA VAL A 5 -2.95 1.35 -2.61
C VAL A 5 -2.01 2.36 -1.98
N LEU A 6 -1.48 3.27 -2.78
CA LEU A 6 -0.67 4.38 -2.30
C LEU A 6 -1.47 5.66 -2.43
N VAL A 7 -1.80 6.28 -1.29
CA VAL A 7 -2.58 7.53 -1.27
C VAL A 7 -1.63 8.72 -1.26
N ALA A 8 -1.67 9.50 -2.33
CA ALA A 8 -0.85 10.69 -2.53
C ALA A 8 0.66 10.43 -2.34
N PRO A 9 1.24 9.40 -3.00
CA PRO A 9 2.66 9.12 -2.83
C PRO A 9 3.52 10.27 -3.37
N GLU A 10 4.62 10.54 -2.69
CA GLU A 10 5.46 11.70 -2.97
C GLU A 10 6.76 11.36 -3.70
N ILE A 11 7.30 10.16 -3.44
CA ILE A 11 8.65 9.79 -3.90
C ILE A 11 8.57 8.73 -5.00
N PRO A 12 9.12 9.03 -6.20
CA PRO A 12 9.00 8.11 -7.34
C PRO A 12 9.63 6.73 -7.09
N HIS A 13 10.74 6.67 -6.35
CA HIS A 13 11.39 5.39 -6.02
C HIS A 13 10.47 4.44 -5.25
N ASN A 14 9.64 4.97 -4.37
CA ASN A 14 8.73 4.14 -3.58
C ASN A 14 7.62 3.55 -4.46
N ALA A 15 7.10 4.35 -5.40
CA ALA A 15 6.12 3.87 -6.35
C ALA A 15 6.72 2.78 -7.27
N GLY A 16 7.95 2.99 -7.73
CA GLY A 16 8.65 1.99 -8.53
C GLY A 16 8.87 0.68 -7.78
N ALA A 17 9.29 0.77 -6.52
CA ALA A 17 9.49 -0.40 -5.67
C ALA A 17 8.17 -1.13 -5.42
N ALA A 18 7.08 -0.38 -5.21
CA ALA A 18 5.74 -0.98 -5.06
C ALA A 18 5.32 -1.74 -6.30
N GLY A 19 5.62 -1.21 -7.49
CA GLY A 19 5.35 -1.89 -8.75
C GLY A 19 6.09 -3.22 -8.86
N ARG A 20 7.35 -3.23 -8.44
CA ARG A 20 8.15 -4.46 -8.44
C ARG A 20 7.59 -5.51 -7.47
N LEU A 21 7.16 -5.07 -6.29
CA LEU A 21 6.51 -5.95 -5.32
C LEU A 21 5.18 -6.49 -5.86
N ALA A 22 4.42 -5.64 -6.54
CA ALA A 22 3.16 -6.05 -7.17
C ALA A 22 3.40 -7.18 -8.17
N LEU A 23 4.41 -7.04 -9.02
CA LEU A 23 4.76 -8.10 -9.97
C LEU A 23 5.21 -9.38 -9.27
N ALA A 24 6.02 -9.24 -8.22
CA ALA A 24 6.53 -10.40 -7.49
C ALA A 24 5.42 -11.21 -6.82
N THR A 25 4.31 -10.59 -6.46
CA THR A 25 3.22 -11.22 -5.70
C THR A 25 1.93 -11.39 -6.49
N GLY A 26 1.89 -10.91 -7.73
CA GLY A 26 0.66 -10.93 -8.52
C GLY A 26 -0.38 -9.93 -8.05
N ALA A 27 0.03 -8.91 -7.29
CA ALA A 27 -0.87 -7.88 -6.79
C ALA A 27 -1.11 -6.78 -7.83
N ARG A 28 -2.19 -6.02 -7.65
CA ARG A 28 -2.46 -4.83 -8.44
C ARG A 28 -2.02 -3.60 -7.66
N LEU A 29 -1.39 -2.65 -8.34
CA LEU A 29 -0.96 -1.39 -7.75
C LEU A 29 -1.94 -0.28 -8.10
N HIS A 30 -2.42 0.44 -7.07
CA HIS A 30 -3.28 1.59 -7.23
C HIS A 30 -2.56 2.83 -6.71
N LEU A 31 -2.54 3.89 -7.51
CA LEU A 31 -2.02 5.19 -7.09
C LEU A 31 -3.18 6.17 -7.05
N VAL A 32 -3.37 6.81 -5.89
CA VAL A 32 -4.42 7.81 -5.70
C VAL A 32 -3.80 9.20 -5.69
N LYS A 33 -4.24 10.05 -6.61
CA LYS A 33 -3.72 11.42 -6.74
C LYS A 33 -4.05 12.28 -5.51
N PRO A 34 -3.28 13.34 -5.25
CA PRO A 34 -2.20 13.86 -6.09
C PRO A 34 -0.92 13.04 -5.98
N LEU A 35 -0.16 12.99 -7.08
CA LEU A 35 1.15 12.33 -7.10
C LEU A 35 2.24 13.39 -7.01
N GLY A 36 3.24 13.17 -6.18
CA GLY A 36 4.38 14.07 -6.04
C GLY A 36 5.41 13.91 -7.17
N PHE A 37 5.08 13.15 -8.20
CA PHE A 37 5.97 12.86 -9.33
C PHE A 37 5.15 12.57 -10.58
N SER A 38 5.83 12.54 -11.72
CA SER A 38 5.22 12.11 -12.98
C SER A 38 5.42 10.60 -13.16
N LEU A 39 4.44 9.91 -13.70
CA LEU A 39 4.57 8.49 -14.05
C LEU A 39 5.57 8.28 -15.18
N GLU A 40 5.90 9.35 -15.92
CA GLU A 40 6.96 9.32 -16.92
C GLU A 40 8.35 9.51 -16.31
N ASP A 41 8.42 9.77 -14.98
CA ASP A 41 9.69 9.98 -14.29
C ASP A 41 10.57 8.74 -14.42
N LYS A 42 11.81 8.96 -14.83
CA LYS A 42 12.79 7.88 -14.98
C LYS A 42 13.07 7.13 -13.69
N HIS A 43 12.88 7.77 -12.52
CA HIS A 43 13.10 7.13 -11.23
C HIS A 43 12.03 6.08 -10.93
N VAL A 44 10.79 6.30 -11.36
CA VAL A 44 9.73 5.31 -11.26
C VAL A 44 10.11 4.10 -12.13
N ARG A 45 10.41 4.36 -13.40
CA ARG A 45 10.73 3.31 -14.37
C ARG A 45 12.02 2.59 -14.03
N ARG A 46 13.02 3.33 -13.54
CA ARG A 46 14.34 2.76 -13.24
C ARG A 46 14.29 1.85 -12.01
N THR A 47 13.55 2.22 -10.96
CA THR A 47 13.38 1.38 -9.77
C THR A 47 12.63 0.11 -10.10
N GLY A 48 11.61 0.20 -10.94
CA GLY A 48 10.89 -0.94 -11.48
C GLY A 48 11.66 -1.66 -12.58
N LEU A 49 12.76 -1.06 -13.07
CA LEU A 49 13.53 -1.54 -14.20
C LEU A 49 12.62 -1.77 -15.40
N ASP A 50 12.81 -2.87 -16.12
CA ASP A 50 11.99 -3.22 -17.28
C ASP A 50 10.62 -3.75 -16.88
N TYR A 51 10.39 -3.94 -15.58
CA TYR A 51 9.14 -4.51 -15.07
C TYR A 51 7.97 -3.53 -15.08
N TRP A 52 8.26 -2.21 -15.12
CA TRP A 52 7.22 -1.21 -14.93
C TRP A 52 6.08 -1.34 -15.94
N GLN A 53 6.39 -1.61 -17.18
CA GLN A 53 5.36 -1.78 -18.21
C GLN A 53 4.45 -2.98 -17.98
N ASP A 54 4.90 -3.95 -17.19
CA ASP A 54 4.13 -5.16 -16.89
C ASP A 54 3.32 -5.03 -15.60
N VAL A 55 3.48 -3.91 -14.86
CA VAL A 55 2.74 -3.68 -13.62
C VAL A 55 1.27 -3.47 -13.94
N ASP A 56 0.40 -4.20 -13.25
CA ASP A 56 -1.04 -3.98 -13.31
C ASP A 56 -1.36 -2.74 -12.49
N LEU A 57 -1.35 -1.58 -13.16
CA LEU A 57 -1.45 -0.26 -12.54
C LEU A 57 -2.80 0.38 -12.79
N ARG A 58 -3.39 0.95 -11.73
CA ARG A 58 -4.56 1.81 -11.83
C ARG A 58 -4.24 3.13 -11.15
N VAL A 59 -4.65 4.24 -11.79
CA VAL A 59 -4.48 5.60 -11.24
C VAL A 59 -5.87 6.20 -11.02
N TRP A 60 -6.09 6.75 -9.84
CA TRP A 60 -7.39 7.27 -9.42
C TRP A 60 -7.30 8.75 -9.07
N GLU A 61 -8.34 9.52 -9.41
CA GLU A 61 -8.41 10.94 -9.05
C GLU A 61 -8.59 11.12 -7.55
N ASN A 62 -9.31 10.20 -6.90
CA ASN A 62 -9.54 10.22 -5.45
C ASN A 62 -9.79 8.81 -4.94
N PHE A 63 -9.74 8.67 -3.62
CA PHE A 63 -9.90 7.38 -2.97
C PHE A 63 -11.34 6.85 -3.06
N GLU A 64 -12.32 7.73 -3.06
CA GLU A 64 -13.74 7.35 -3.14
C GLU A 64 -14.05 6.61 -4.42
N ASP A 65 -13.49 7.07 -5.55
CA ASP A 65 -13.68 6.40 -6.84
C ASP A 65 -13.13 4.96 -6.79
N LEU A 66 -11.98 4.78 -6.16
CA LEU A 66 -11.40 3.45 -5.99
C LEU A 66 -12.31 2.55 -5.15
N LYS A 67 -12.83 3.07 -4.05
CA LYS A 67 -13.73 2.32 -3.17
C LYS A 67 -15.00 1.87 -3.89
N GLU A 68 -15.55 2.73 -4.73
CA GLU A 68 -16.76 2.40 -5.49
C GLU A 68 -16.54 1.25 -6.47
N GLU A 69 -15.34 1.16 -7.05
CA GLU A 69 -15.01 0.12 -8.01
C GLU A 69 -14.63 -1.20 -7.34
N ALA A 70 -14.28 -1.17 -6.06
CA ALA A 70 -13.84 -2.36 -5.35
C ALA A 70 -15.00 -3.33 -5.13
N ASP A 71 -14.67 -4.62 -5.09
CA ASP A 71 -15.64 -5.65 -4.72
C ASP A 71 -16.17 -5.33 -3.31
N PRO A 72 -17.49 -5.29 -3.11
CA PRO A 72 -18.07 -5.02 -1.79
C PRO A 72 -17.61 -6.00 -0.71
N ALA A 73 -17.18 -7.20 -1.07
CA ALA A 73 -16.69 -8.20 -0.13
C ALA A 73 -15.25 -7.96 0.31
N ALA A 74 -14.49 -7.14 -0.43
CA ALA A 74 -13.10 -6.85 -0.12
C ALA A 74 -12.99 -5.93 1.09
N LYS A 75 -11.99 -6.20 1.94
CA LYS A 75 -11.69 -5.32 3.06
C LYS A 75 -10.55 -4.38 2.70
N PHE A 76 -10.58 -3.20 3.29
CA PHE A 76 -9.53 -2.21 3.18
C PHE A 76 -8.80 -2.14 4.52
N TRP A 77 -7.52 -2.43 4.49
CA TRP A 77 -6.65 -2.35 5.67
C TRP A 77 -5.79 -1.10 5.55
N PHE A 78 -5.84 -0.24 6.56
CA PHE A 78 -5.20 1.07 6.51
C PHE A 78 -3.96 1.05 7.41
N LEU A 79 -2.79 1.21 6.81
CA LEU A 79 -1.51 1.18 7.51
C LEU A 79 -1.18 2.54 8.10
N SER A 80 -1.05 2.60 9.41
CA SER A 80 -0.74 3.84 10.12
C SER A 80 0.06 3.55 11.37
N THR A 81 1.08 4.37 11.64
CA THR A 81 1.84 4.30 12.89
C THR A 81 1.00 4.66 14.09
N LYS A 82 -0.16 5.29 13.89
CA LYS A 82 -1.09 5.69 14.95
C LYS A 82 -2.09 4.61 15.31
N ALA A 83 -2.17 3.53 14.54
CA ALA A 83 -3.03 2.41 14.86
C ALA A 83 -2.46 1.61 16.02
N THR A 84 -3.31 0.86 16.70
CA THR A 84 -2.91 0.04 17.85
C THR A 84 -2.87 -1.45 17.54
N ARG A 85 -3.58 -1.88 16.51
CA ARG A 85 -3.71 -3.28 16.14
C ARG A 85 -2.55 -3.67 15.20
N ALA A 86 -1.84 -4.74 15.56
CA ALA A 86 -0.70 -5.19 14.75
C ALA A 86 -1.17 -5.83 13.44
N HIS A 87 -0.43 -5.58 12.35
CA HIS A 87 -0.76 -6.13 11.04
C HIS A 87 -0.72 -7.66 11.03
N TRP A 88 0.09 -8.28 11.86
CA TRP A 88 0.17 -9.74 11.90
C TRP A 88 -0.96 -10.42 12.68
N ASP A 89 -1.82 -9.62 13.34
CA ASP A 89 -2.96 -10.14 14.11
C ASP A 89 -4.29 -10.07 13.34
N VAL A 90 -4.26 -9.62 12.09
CA VAL A 90 -5.50 -9.48 11.31
C VAL A 90 -5.60 -10.53 10.22
N PRO A 91 -6.82 -10.96 9.86
CA PRO A 91 -7.02 -12.00 8.85
C PRO A 91 -7.09 -11.38 7.44
N PHE A 92 -5.96 -11.32 6.76
CA PHE A 92 -5.95 -10.91 5.36
C PHE A 92 -6.56 -11.99 4.48
N LYS A 93 -7.34 -11.57 3.50
CA LYS A 93 -7.97 -12.47 2.53
C LYS A 93 -7.69 -12.02 1.11
N ASP A 94 -7.66 -12.97 0.20
CA ASP A 94 -7.52 -12.68 -1.22
C ASP A 94 -8.55 -11.63 -1.64
N GLY A 95 -8.10 -10.64 -2.39
CA GLY A 95 -8.95 -9.52 -2.81
C GLY A 95 -8.87 -8.30 -1.91
N ASP A 96 -8.25 -8.41 -0.74
CA ASP A 96 -8.15 -7.27 0.18
C ASP A 96 -7.21 -6.18 -0.33
N TYR A 97 -7.48 -4.97 0.12
CA TYR A 97 -6.72 -3.76 -0.21
C TYR A 97 -5.85 -3.34 0.96
N LEU A 98 -4.57 -3.13 0.70
CA LEU A 98 -3.59 -2.66 1.68
C LEU A 98 -3.30 -1.20 1.35
N VAL A 99 -3.74 -0.29 2.21
CA VAL A 99 -3.73 1.16 1.94
C VAL A 99 -2.63 1.84 2.74
N PHE A 100 -1.75 2.53 2.03
CA PHE A 100 -0.59 3.21 2.60
C PHE A 100 -0.67 4.71 2.31
N GLY A 101 -0.20 5.51 3.24
CA GLY A 101 -0.15 6.96 3.10
C GLY A 101 1.13 7.46 2.45
N CYS A 102 1.24 8.78 2.32
CA CYS A 102 2.42 9.39 1.76
C CYS A 102 3.60 9.32 2.73
N GLU A 103 4.79 9.55 2.19
CA GLU A 103 6.05 9.34 2.92
C GLU A 103 6.23 10.27 4.12
N THR A 104 5.78 11.52 4.00
CA THR A 104 6.00 12.51 5.05
C THR A 104 4.93 12.51 6.14
N LYS A 105 3.66 12.35 5.77
CA LYS A 105 2.53 12.54 6.71
C LYS A 105 1.72 11.26 6.97
N GLY A 106 1.93 10.22 6.18
CA GLY A 106 1.09 9.03 6.25
C GLY A 106 -0.30 9.27 5.69
N LEU A 107 -1.26 8.46 6.10
CA LEU A 107 -2.65 8.58 5.70
C LEU A 107 -3.33 9.78 6.38
N PRO A 108 -4.31 10.41 5.72
CA PRO A 108 -5.14 11.42 6.38
C PRO A 108 -5.75 10.88 7.67
N GLU A 109 -5.74 11.68 8.73
CA GLU A 109 -6.25 11.24 10.04
C GLU A 109 -7.71 10.77 9.97
N ALA A 110 -8.56 11.47 9.22
CA ALA A 110 -9.95 11.09 9.08
C ALA A 110 -10.11 9.68 8.50
N MET A 111 -9.23 9.30 7.58
CA MET A 111 -9.25 7.97 6.98
C MET A 111 -8.89 6.90 8.00
N VAL A 112 -7.89 7.17 8.85
CA VAL A 112 -7.47 6.24 9.91
C VAL A 112 -8.54 6.09 10.98
N TYR A 113 -9.11 7.21 11.44
CA TYR A 113 -10.19 7.17 12.43
C TYR A 113 -11.42 6.47 11.90
N GLY A 114 -11.79 6.74 10.63
CA GLY A 114 -12.94 6.11 10.01
C GLY A 114 -12.77 4.61 9.77
N ALA A 115 -11.54 4.12 9.76
CA ALA A 115 -11.25 2.72 9.52
C ALA A 115 -11.56 1.82 10.73
N GLY A 116 -11.53 2.36 11.94
CA GLY A 116 -11.77 1.58 13.16
C GLY A 116 -10.79 0.42 13.28
N GLU A 117 -11.29 -0.80 13.38
CA GLU A 117 -10.48 -2.01 13.53
C GLU A 117 -9.67 -2.36 12.29
N GLN A 118 -9.95 -1.73 11.17
CA GLN A 118 -9.19 -1.95 9.93
C GLN A 118 -7.98 -1.03 9.83
N ALA A 119 -7.75 -0.15 10.81
CA ALA A 119 -6.50 0.57 10.96
C ALA A 119 -5.49 -0.34 11.66
N ILE A 120 -4.35 -0.56 11.03
CA ILE A 120 -3.34 -1.50 11.52
C ILE A 120 -1.95 -0.87 11.44
N ARG A 121 -1.03 -1.44 12.19
CA ARG A 121 0.35 -0.95 12.23
C ARG A 121 1.34 -2.10 12.09
N ILE A 122 2.55 -1.76 11.66
CA ILE A 122 3.68 -2.67 11.75
C ILE A 122 4.34 -2.41 13.10
N PRO A 123 4.34 -3.39 14.03
CA PRO A 123 4.97 -3.20 15.33
C PRO A 123 6.46 -2.90 15.21
N MET A 124 6.93 -2.02 16.07
CA MET A 124 8.34 -1.63 16.14
C MET A 124 8.82 -1.69 17.57
N ALA A 125 10.10 -1.99 17.76
CA ALA A 125 10.70 -2.06 19.08
C ALA A 125 10.61 -0.69 19.79
N PRO A 126 10.36 -0.68 21.12
CA PRO A 126 10.34 0.57 21.86
C PRO A 126 11.68 1.30 21.77
N GLY A 127 11.62 2.62 21.62
CA GLY A 127 12.81 3.46 21.56
C GLY A 127 13.57 3.44 20.24
N GLY A 128 13.05 2.74 19.23
CA GLY A 128 13.64 2.70 17.91
C GLY A 128 13.17 3.85 17.02
N THR A 129 12.99 3.57 15.74
CA THR A 129 12.50 4.56 14.79
C THR A 129 11.00 4.79 14.96
N ARG A 130 10.51 5.93 14.45
CA ARG A 130 9.08 6.27 14.48
C ARG A 130 8.31 5.64 13.32
N SER A 131 8.99 5.39 12.22
CA SER A 131 8.37 4.87 11.01
C SER A 131 9.39 4.13 10.17
N LEU A 132 8.87 3.32 9.25
CA LEU A 132 9.68 2.62 8.26
C LEU A 132 9.55 3.33 6.92
N ASN A 133 10.55 3.15 6.07
CA ASN A 133 10.45 3.60 4.68
C ASN A 133 9.21 2.98 4.05
N LEU A 134 8.52 3.74 3.20
CA LEU A 134 7.25 3.31 2.61
C LEU A 134 7.37 1.98 1.87
N SER A 135 8.37 1.82 1.01
CA SER A 135 8.51 0.58 0.25
C SER A 135 8.79 -0.62 1.17
N THR A 136 9.50 -0.39 2.28
CA THR A 136 9.73 -1.42 3.30
C THR A 136 8.43 -1.82 3.98
N ALA A 137 7.62 -0.83 4.38
CA ALA A 137 6.33 -1.08 5.00
C ALA A 137 5.39 -1.86 4.07
N ILE A 138 5.39 -1.53 2.78
CA ILE A 138 4.62 -2.25 1.77
C ILE A 138 5.04 -3.71 1.71
N ALA A 139 6.35 -3.95 1.62
CA ALA A 139 6.88 -5.31 1.51
C ALA A 139 6.50 -6.17 2.73
N ILE A 140 6.67 -5.62 3.92
CA ILE A 140 6.35 -6.33 5.17
C ILE A 140 4.88 -6.72 5.22
N THR A 141 4.00 -5.76 4.95
CA THR A 141 2.55 -5.97 5.04
C THR A 141 2.06 -6.91 3.95
N LEU A 142 2.53 -6.70 2.72
CA LEU A 142 2.12 -7.52 1.58
C LEU A 142 2.54 -8.98 1.78
N TYR A 143 3.76 -9.23 2.22
CA TYR A 143 4.23 -10.60 2.40
C TYR A 143 3.61 -11.28 3.63
N GLU A 144 3.17 -10.53 4.62
CA GLU A 144 2.36 -11.12 5.68
C GLU A 144 1.01 -11.57 5.13
N ALA A 145 0.38 -10.77 4.27
CA ALA A 145 -0.87 -11.13 3.62
C ALA A 145 -0.70 -12.38 2.73
N VAL A 146 0.36 -12.40 1.94
CA VAL A 146 0.70 -13.55 1.10
C VAL A 146 0.95 -14.80 1.94
N ARG A 147 1.66 -14.68 3.05
CA ARG A 147 1.92 -15.80 3.95
C ARG A 147 0.62 -16.42 4.45
N GLN A 148 -0.34 -15.60 4.79
CA GLN A 148 -1.63 -16.07 5.29
C GLN A 148 -2.46 -16.76 4.18
N ASP A 149 -2.42 -16.20 3.00
CA ASP A 149 -3.23 -16.70 1.88
C ASP A 149 -2.62 -17.95 1.23
N ARG A 150 -1.32 -18.00 1.07
CA ARG A 150 -0.56 -19.16 0.55
C ARG A 150 -1.13 -19.80 -0.70
N THR A 151 -1.47 -18.99 -1.69
CA THR A 151 -2.02 -19.51 -2.95
C THR A 151 -0.96 -19.91 -3.97
N TRP A 152 0.29 -19.67 -3.69
CA TRP A 152 1.42 -20.02 -4.57
C TRP A 152 2.69 -20.36 -3.80
#